data_e49356866df88a56d9f357b6563673d2
#
_entry.id   e49356866df88a56d9f357b6563673d2
#
_cell.length_a   1.000
_cell.length_b   1.000
_cell.length_c   1.000
_cell.angle_alpha   90.00
_cell.angle_beta   90.00
_cell.angle_gamma   90.00
#
_symmetry.space_group_name_H-M   'P 1'
#
loop_
_entity.id
_entity.type
_entity.pdbx_description
1 polymer ?
#
loop_
_entity_poly.entity_id
_entity_poly.type
_entity_poly.pdbx_seq_one_letter_code
_entity_poly.pdbx_strand_id
1 'polypeptide(L)'
;MATTVLDSGRRVFTNLKSILFTPYTDESTLGDKTYDLVNIVGDTTSVEQADNDVQTIEHAFSSSPLYEAVTLRDNTFTCECIDFQNDVLKNLFGWVTEEGGDAFAPLDYKDLFCKVEMQFNSTKDIVVLPKLKMNSKAVLSSLKTDASRGTISGTCYPAYVKVGQKEHKTDMAIIGSTNASSYSVSTSPTVGS
;
A
#
# COMPACT_ATOMS: atom_id res chain seq x y z
N MET A 1 0.31 22.76 38.71
CA MET A 1 1.22 21.94 37.89
C MET A 1 0.36 21.19 36.89
N ALA A 2 0.48 21.49 35.60
CA ALA A 2 -0.24 20.75 34.57
C ALA A 2 0.45 19.40 34.38
N THR A 3 -0.23 18.34 34.72
CA THR A 3 0.24 16.99 34.46
C THR A 3 0.12 16.79 32.96
N THR A 4 1.23 16.82 32.25
CA THR A 4 1.27 16.40 30.83
C THR A 4 0.95 14.90 30.80
N VAL A 5 -0.26 14.56 30.46
CA VAL A 5 -0.63 13.18 30.13
C VAL A 5 0.13 12.85 28.85
N LEU A 6 1.21 12.09 28.99
CA LEU A 6 1.86 11.49 27.83
C LEU A 6 0.82 10.56 27.21
N ASP A 7 0.36 10.94 26.01
CA ASP A 7 -0.58 10.15 25.25
C ASP A 7 0.05 8.79 24.95
N SER A 8 -0.37 7.77 25.71
CA SER A 8 0.14 6.40 25.58
C SER A 8 -0.22 5.75 24.24
N GLY A 9 -0.95 6.47 23.38
CA GLY A 9 -1.35 6.06 22.04
C GLY A 9 -0.56 6.69 20.90
N ARG A 10 0.43 7.55 21.17
CA ARG A 10 1.21 8.19 20.11
C ARG A 10 2.06 7.17 19.37
N ARG A 11 1.80 7.03 18.07
CA ARG A 11 2.57 6.19 17.15
C ARG A 11 3.47 7.06 16.29
N VAL A 12 4.74 6.66 16.19
CA VAL A 12 5.73 7.37 15.35
C VAL A 12 6.33 6.32 14.41
N PHE A 13 6.15 6.52 13.11
CA PHE A 13 6.66 5.65 12.06
C PHE A 13 7.88 6.29 11.43
N THR A 14 9.06 5.79 11.81
CA THR A 14 10.35 6.23 11.25
C THR A 14 11.23 5.02 10.99
N ASN A 15 12.22 5.18 10.10
CA ASN A 15 13.17 4.14 9.76
C ASN A 15 12.47 2.86 9.27
N LEU A 16 11.94 2.94 8.06
CA LEU A 16 11.35 1.80 7.37
C LEU A 16 12.34 0.63 7.37
N LYS A 17 11.87 -0.53 7.82
CA LYS A 17 12.68 -1.75 7.93
C LYS A 17 12.54 -2.62 6.69
N SER A 18 11.31 -2.88 6.28
CA SER A 18 10.99 -3.69 5.11
C SER A 18 9.59 -3.37 4.59
N ILE A 19 9.36 -3.68 3.33
CA ILE A 19 8.03 -3.67 2.72
C ILE A 19 7.77 -5.06 2.17
N LEU A 20 6.69 -5.66 2.63
CA LEU A 20 6.24 -6.98 2.23
C LEU A 20 5.11 -6.84 1.22
N PHE A 21 5.25 -7.44 0.05
CA PHE A 21 4.23 -7.49 -0.98
C PHE A 21 3.67 -8.89 -1.10
N THR A 22 2.36 -9.04 -0.95
CA THR A 22 1.64 -10.29 -1.21
C THR A 22 0.71 -10.07 -2.39
N PRO A 23 1.06 -10.56 -3.59
CA PRO A 23 0.23 -10.40 -4.78
C PRO A 23 -1.10 -11.14 -4.63
N TYR A 24 -2.14 -10.59 -5.24
CA TYR A 24 -3.38 -11.31 -5.46
C TYR A 24 -3.24 -12.22 -6.69
N THR A 25 -3.82 -13.41 -6.63
CA THR A 25 -3.88 -14.34 -7.77
C THR A 25 -4.93 -13.93 -8.80
N ASP A 26 -5.97 -13.26 -8.32
CA ASP A 26 -7.03 -12.58 -9.08
C ASP A 26 -7.51 -11.35 -8.30
N GLU A 27 -8.52 -10.62 -8.77
CA GLU A 27 -9.00 -9.41 -8.10
C GLU A 27 -9.55 -9.64 -6.69
N SER A 28 -9.83 -10.87 -6.30
CA SER A 28 -10.52 -11.22 -5.05
C SER A 28 -9.70 -12.10 -4.12
N THR A 29 -8.76 -12.86 -4.63
CA THR A 29 -8.06 -13.91 -3.89
C THR A 29 -6.62 -13.48 -3.60
N LEU A 30 -6.29 -13.32 -2.33
CA LEU A 30 -4.92 -13.05 -1.88
C LEU A 30 -4.06 -14.30 -2.08
N GLY A 31 -2.89 -14.14 -2.68
CA GLY A 31 -1.92 -15.22 -2.87
C GLY A 31 -1.19 -15.57 -1.57
N ASP A 32 -0.53 -16.72 -1.59
CA ASP A 32 0.19 -17.25 -0.41
C ASP A 32 1.66 -16.78 -0.35
N LYS A 33 2.23 -16.32 -1.47
CA LYS A 33 3.64 -15.94 -1.57
C LYS A 33 3.83 -14.46 -1.27
N THR A 34 4.72 -14.16 -0.33
CA THR A 34 5.08 -12.80 0.05
C THR A 34 6.51 -12.49 -0.38
N TYR A 35 6.71 -11.30 -0.92
CA TYR A 35 8.01 -10.77 -1.36
C TYR A 35 8.45 -9.67 -0.41
N ASP A 36 9.64 -9.82 0.17
CA ASP A 36 10.27 -8.82 1.03
C ASP A 36 11.24 -7.99 0.19
N LEU A 37 10.91 -6.71 -0.01
CA LEU A 37 11.78 -5.76 -0.70
C LEU A 37 12.69 -5.08 0.33
N VAL A 38 13.85 -5.69 0.57
CA VAL A 38 14.87 -5.13 1.50
C VAL A 38 15.73 -4.05 0.86
N ASN A 39 15.82 -4.01 -0.47
CA ASN A 39 16.65 -3.06 -1.21
C ASN A 39 15.81 -1.86 -1.70
N ILE A 40 15.17 -1.18 -0.76
CA ILE A 40 14.39 0.02 -1.03
C ILE A 40 15.33 1.22 -1.08
N VAL A 41 15.12 2.09 -2.07
CA VAL A 41 15.84 3.37 -2.12
C VAL A 41 15.33 4.26 -0.99
N GLY A 42 16.24 4.72 -0.12
CA GLY A 42 15.89 5.53 1.03
C GLY A 42 15.08 6.77 0.65
N ASP A 43 14.14 7.15 1.51
CA ASP A 43 13.27 8.32 1.40
C ASP A 43 12.33 8.38 0.18
N THR A 44 12.17 7.25 -0.55
CA THR A 44 11.25 7.19 -1.70
C THR A 44 9.91 6.54 -1.38
N THR A 45 9.75 5.99 -0.18
CA THR A 45 8.50 5.34 0.22
C THR A 45 7.56 6.34 0.85
N SER A 46 6.38 6.49 0.25
CA SER A 46 5.30 7.31 0.80
C SER A 46 3.95 6.60 0.69
N VAL A 47 3.08 6.88 1.65
CA VAL A 47 1.64 6.68 1.55
C VAL A 47 1.00 8.04 1.76
N GLU A 48 0.32 8.51 0.75
CA GLU A 48 -0.32 9.81 0.77
C GLU A 48 -1.83 9.62 0.87
N GLN A 49 -2.40 10.19 1.93
CA GLN A 49 -3.83 10.28 2.07
C GLN A 49 -4.31 11.49 1.26
N ALA A 50 -5.13 11.25 0.25
CA ALA A 50 -5.64 12.32 -0.56
C ALA A 50 -6.70 13.14 0.19
N ASP A 51 -6.65 14.46 0.00
CA ASP A 51 -7.70 15.35 0.50
C ASP A 51 -9.01 15.09 -0.22
N ASN A 52 -10.10 15.12 0.52
CA ASN A 52 -11.43 15.03 -0.05
C ASN A 52 -11.73 16.27 -0.90
N ASP A 53 -12.36 16.06 -2.04
CA ASP A 53 -12.86 17.15 -2.88
C ASP A 53 -14.25 17.55 -2.40
N VAL A 54 -14.39 18.79 -1.94
CA VAL A 54 -15.66 19.33 -1.46
C VAL A 54 -16.21 20.30 -2.52
N GLN A 55 -17.30 19.92 -3.17
CA GLN A 55 -18.03 20.79 -4.08
C GLN A 55 -19.20 21.43 -3.35
N THR A 56 -19.17 22.75 -3.25
CA THR A 56 -20.22 23.53 -2.59
C THR A 56 -20.98 24.34 -3.63
N ILE A 57 -22.29 24.22 -3.64
CA ILE A 57 -23.17 25.12 -4.41
C ILE A 57 -23.72 26.15 -3.42
N GLU A 58 -23.35 27.40 -3.63
CA GLU A 58 -23.75 28.49 -2.76
C GLU A 58 -25.17 28.96 -3.10
N HIS A 59 -25.89 29.34 -2.08
CA HIS A 59 -27.21 29.99 -2.24
C HIS A 59 -27.04 31.48 -2.50
N ALA A 60 -27.64 32.01 -3.54
CA ALA A 60 -27.49 33.42 -3.95
C ALA A 60 -27.88 34.45 -2.88
N PHE A 61 -28.70 34.08 -1.90
CA PHE A 61 -29.25 34.97 -0.87
C PHE A 61 -29.04 34.47 0.57
N SER A 62 -28.20 33.47 0.78
CA SER A 62 -27.94 32.90 2.10
C SER A 62 -26.44 32.59 2.26
N SER A 63 -25.91 32.74 3.47
CA SER A 63 -24.56 32.34 3.82
C SER A 63 -24.41 30.82 4.02
N SER A 64 -25.50 30.08 3.93
CA SER A 64 -25.46 28.61 4.04
C SER A 64 -25.39 27.99 2.67
N PRO A 65 -24.59 26.95 2.45
CA PRO A 65 -24.55 26.26 1.18
C PRO A 65 -25.90 25.59 0.87
N LEU A 66 -26.31 25.64 -0.40
CA LEU A 66 -27.51 24.97 -0.87
C LEU A 66 -27.29 23.46 -0.94
N TYR A 67 -26.07 23.06 -1.34
CA TYR A 67 -25.67 21.67 -1.51
C TYR A 67 -24.16 21.56 -1.32
N GLU A 68 -23.77 20.52 -0.63
CA GLU A 68 -22.37 20.15 -0.43
C GLU A 68 -22.18 18.69 -0.81
N ALA A 69 -21.29 18.41 -1.75
CA ALA A 69 -20.90 17.07 -2.13
C ALA A 69 -19.45 16.84 -1.77
N VAL A 70 -19.17 15.79 -1.02
CA VAL A 70 -17.83 15.37 -0.67
C VAL A 70 -17.48 14.16 -1.53
N THR A 71 -16.46 14.31 -2.37
CA THR A 71 -15.88 13.20 -3.11
C THR A 71 -14.64 12.71 -2.38
N LEU A 72 -14.68 11.46 -1.93
CA LEU A 72 -13.51 10.82 -1.35
C LEU A 72 -12.50 10.53 -2.45
N ARG A 73 -11.24 10.91 -2.22
CA ARG A 73 -10.15 10.57 -3.12
C ARG A 73 -9.39 9.35 -2.61
N ASP A 74 -8.87 8.58 -3.55
CA ASP A 74 -8.11 7.38 -3.25
C ASP A 74 -6.74 7.73 -2.66
N ASN A 75 -6.34 6.98 -1.65
CA ASN A 75 -4.98 7.04 -1.12
C ASN A 75 -4.00 6.44 -2.12
N THR A 76 -2.78 6.95 -2.16
CA THR A 76 -1.74 6.48 -3.07
C THR A 76 -0.52 5.98 -2.30
N PHE A 77 0.17 5.02 -2.91
CA PHE A 77 1.41 4.47 -2.42
C PHE A 77 2.49 4.59 -3.48
N THR A 78 3.72 4.88 -3.06
CA THR A 78 4.89 4.89 -3.94
C THR A 78 6.12 4.39 -3.18
N CYS A 79 6.94 3.58 -3.83
CA CYS A 79 8.29 3.26 -3.39
C CYS A 79 9.21 2.97 -4.57
N GLU A 80 10.52 3.13 -4.38
CA GLU A 80 11.53 2.71 -5.34
C GLU A 80 12.38 1.57 -4.76
N CYS A 81 12.69 0.59 -5.59
CA CYS A 81 13.56 -0.52 -5.25
C CYS A 81 14.61 -0.75 -6.32
N ILE A 82 15.68 -1.44 -5.95
CA ILE A 82 16.76 -1.86 -6.87
C ILE A 82 16.82 -3.38 -7.03
N ASP A 83 15.75 -4.06 -6.67
CA ASP A 83 15.64 -5.51 -6.75
C ASP A 83 14.93 -5.92 -8.04
N PHE A 84 15.64 -6.64 -8.91
CA PHE A 84 15.17 -7.12 -10.20
C PHE A 84 15.22 -8.64 -10.32
N GLN A 85 15.07 -9.37 -9.21
CA GLN A 85 14.93 -10.83 -9.29
C GLN A 85 13.74 -11.22 -10.15
N ASN A 86 13.84 -12.33 -10.87
CA ASN A 86 12.80 -12.79 -11.80
C ASN A 86 11.42 -12.89 -11.16
N ASP A 87 11.36 -13.36 -9.92
CA ASP A 87 10.10 -13.45 -9.18
C ASP A 87 9.49 -12.07 -8.89
N VAL A 88 10.32 -11.08 -8.56
CA VAL A 88 9.91 -9.70 -8.33
C VAL A 88 9.42 -9.08 -9.65
N LEU A 89 10.19 -9.24 -10.73
CA LEU A 89 9.80 -8.77 -12.06
C LEU A 89 8.45 -9.35 -12.50
N LYS A 90 8.27 -10.66 -12.33
CA LYS A 90 7.03 -11.36 -12.69
C LYS A 90 5.83 -10.88 -11.88
N ASN A 91 5.95 -10.83 -10.55
CA ASN A 91 4.81 -10.70 -9.67
C ASN A 91 4.53 -9.24 -9.23
N LEU A 92 5.54 -8.36 -9.30
CA LEU A 92 5.38 -6.95 -8.92
C LEU A 92 5.47 -5.99 -10.12
N PHE A 93 6.13 -6.41 -11.21
CA PHE A 93 6.24 -5.62 -12.43
C PHE A 93 5.45 -6.19 -13.62
N GLY A 94 4.88 -7.38 -13.46
CA GLY A 94 4.08 -8.01 -14.51
C GLY A 94 4.88 -8.51 -15.70
N TRP A 95 6.20 -8.70 -15.57
CA TRP A 95 7.05 -9.20 -16.64
C TRP A 95 6.82 -10.69 -16.87
N VAL A 96 7.01 -11.13 -18.11
CA VAL A 96 7.07 -12.55 -18.45
C VAL A 96 8.47 -13.04 -18.17
N THR A 97 8.61 -14.08 -17.34
CA THR A 97 9.91 -14.68 -17.01
C THR A 97 9.92 -16.15 -17.45
N GLU A 98 11.04 -16.59 -18.00
CA GLU A 98 11.26 -17.96 -18.48
C GLU A 98 12.27 -18.72 -17.62
N GLU A 99 12.28 -20.04 -17.76
CA GLU A 99 13.33 -20.88 -17.19
C GLU A 99 14.67 -20.50 -17.80
N GLY A 100 15.69 -20.28 -16.98
CA GLY A 100 17.01 -19.81 -17.43
C GLY A 100 17.30 -18.36 -17.08
N GLY A 101 16.31 -17.60 -16.62
CA GLY A 101 16.49 -16.24 -16.09
C GLY A 101 16.12 -15.12 -17.06
N ASP A 102 15.60 -15.45 -18.24
CA ASP A 102 15.16 -14.46 -19.21
C ASP A 102 13.87 -13.77 -18.72
N ALA A 103 13.80 -12.45 -18.92
CA ALA A 103 12.66 -11.64 -18.51
C ALA A 103 12.29 -10.63 -19.60
N PHE A 104 11.00 -10.59 -19.94
CA PHE A 104 10.47 -9.78 -21.03
C PHE A 104 9.40 -8.82 -20.49
N ALA A 105 9.55 -7.53 -20.82
CA ALA A 105 8.52 -6.56 -20.49
C ALA A 105 7.22 -6.86 -21.28
N PRO A 106 6.05 -6.81 -20.64
CA PRO A 106 4.80 -7.09 -21.32
C PRO A 106 4.46 -5.99 -22.33
N LEU A 107 3.84 -6.39 -23.44
CA LEU A 107 3.25 -5.44 -24.41
C LEU A 107 1.89 -4.95 -23.93
N ASP A 108 1.16 -5.79 -23.22
CA ASP A 108 -0.17 -5.50 -22.68
C ASP A 108 -0.08 -5.35 -21.16
N TYR A 109 -0.68 -4.27 -20.67
CA TYR A 109 -0.77 -4.01 -19.24
C TYR A 109 -1.86 -4.90 -18.62
N LYS A 110 -1.50 -5.61 -17.55
CA LYS A 110 -2.46 -6.32 -16.70
C LYS A 110 -2.56 -5.61 -15.36
N ASP A 111 -3.77 -5.47 -14.88
CA ASP A 111 -4.01 -4.97 -13.53
C ASP A 111 -3.40 -5.94 -12.51
N LEU A 112 -2.44 -5.46 -11.75
CA LEU A 112 -1.80 -6.20 -10.68
C LEU A 112 -2.29 -5.64 -9.34
N PHE A 113 -2.71 -6.53 -8.45
CA PHE A 113 -3.12 -6.16 -7.09
C PHE A 113 -2.20 -6.82 -6.08
N CYS A 114 -1.84 -6.06 -5.03
CA CYS A 114 -1.05 -6.57 -3.91
C CYS A 114 -1.61 -6.09 -2.58
N LYS A 115 -1.47 -6.92 -1.55
CA LYS A 115 -1.45 -6.46 -0.17
C LYS A 115 -0.04 -5.96 0.13
N VAL A 116 0.09 -4.81 0.79
CA VAL A 116 1.37 -4.24 1.19
C VAL A 116 1.42 -4.11 2.71
N GLU A 117 2.51 -4.57 3.30
CA GLU A 117 2.79 -4.40 4.73
C GLU A 117 4.11 -3.64 4.89
N MET A 118 4.08 -2.54 5.62
CA MET A 118 5.27 -1.77 5.96
C MET A 118 5.64 -1.98 7.41
N GLN A 119 6.89 -2.38 7.64
CA GLN A 119 7.48 -2.58 8.96
C GLN A 119 8.49 -1.46 9.25
N PHE A 120 8.49 -0.96 10.47
CA PHE A 120 9.33 0.15 10.89
C PHE A 120 10.23 -0.25 12.07
N ASN A 121 11.43 0.32 12.14
CA ASN A 121 12.34 0.08 13.26
C ASN A 121 11.92 0.83 14.54
N SER A 122 11.17 1.93 14.40
CA SER A 122 10.72 2.77 15.52
C SER A 122 9.57 2.18 16.31
N THR A 123 8.83 1.23 15.73
CA THR A 123 7.67 0.60 16.37
C THR A 123 7.53 -0.85 15.91
N LYS A 124 6.84 -1.65 16.72
CA LYS A 124 6.44 -3.00 16.33
C LYS A 124 5.08 -3.05 15.62
N ASP A 125 4.42 -1.90 15.52
CA ASP A 125 3.19 -1.77 14.75
C ASP A 125 3.51 -1.84 13.27
N ILE A 126 2.57 -2.32 12.48
CA ILE A 126 2.69 -2.41 11.02
C ILE A 126 1.64 -1.56 10.35
N VAL A 127 1.98 -1.00 9.19
CA VAL A 127 1.01 -0.32 8.33
C VAL A 127 0.66 -1.28 7.19
N VAL A 128 -0.64 -1.49 6.98
CA VAL A 128 -1.16 -2.43 5.99
C VAL A 128 -2.02 -1.68 4.99
N LEU A 129 -1.69 -1.85 3.71
CA LEU A 129 -2.54 -1.47 2.58
C LEU A 129 -3.17 -2.78 2.08
N PRO A 130 -4.46 -3.01 2.36
CA PRO A 130 -5.06 -4.32 2.15
C PRO A 130 -5.16 -4.69 0.66
N LYS A 131 -5.37 -3.72 -0.21
CA LYS A 131 -5.45 -3.93 -1.65
C LYS A 131 -4.91 -2.72 -2.41
N LEU A 132 -3.71 -2.84 -2.96
CA LEU A 132 -3.08 -1.85 -3.81
C LEU A 132 -3.21 -2.28 -5.27
N LYS A 133 -3.83 -1.45 -6.12
CA LYS A 133 -3.75 -1.61 -7.58
C LYS A 133 -2.43 -1.01 -8.03
N MET A 134 -1.51 -1.84 -8.46
CA MET A 134 -0.15 -1.43 -8.76
C MET A 134 -0.01 -0.87 -10.18
N ASN A 135 0.85 0.13 -10.29
CA ASN A 135 1.39 0.64 -11.53
C ASN A 135 2.93 0.66 -11.39
N SER A 136 3.55 -0.43 -11.79
CA SER A 136 4.99 -0.63 -11.58
C SER A 136 5.77 -0.29 -12.85
N LYS A 137 6.90 0.40 -12.68
CA LYS A 137 7.74 0.85 -13.78
C LYS A 137 9.21 0.54 -13.48
N ALA A 138 9.87 -0.15 -14.40
CA ALA A 138 11.32 -0.35 -14.34
C ALA A 138 12.05 0.73 -15.16
N VAL A 139 13.08 1.33 -14.56
CA VAL A 139 13.97 2.29 -15.22
C VAL A 139 15.38 1.70 -15.21
N LEU A 140 15.85 1.31 -16.38
CA LEU A 140 17.20 0.80 -16.55
C LEU A 140 18.15 1.96 -16.81
N SER A 141 19.14 2.14 -15.95
CA SER A 141 20.17 3.16 -16.08
C SER A 141 21.47 2.56 -16.58
N SER A 142 22.10 3.23 -17.55
CA SER A 142 23.45 2.89 -18.03
C SER A 142 24.54 3.74 -17.39
N LEU A 143 24.20 4.67 -16.50
CA LEU A 143 25.14 5.57 -15.85
C LEU A 143 25.94 4.82 -14.78
N LYS A 144 27.25 5.05 -14.72
CA LYS A 144 28.14 4.41 -13.72
C LYS A 144 27.81 4.77 -12.28
N THR A 145 27.12 5.89 -12.07
CA THR A 145 26.80 6.45 -10.74
C THR A 145 25.34 6.26 -10.35
N ASP A 146 24.52 5.75 -11.25
CA ASP A 146 23.07 5.57 -10.99
C ASP A 146 22.68 4.10 -11.21
N ALA A 147 22.07 3.51 -10.20
CA ALA A 147 21.57 2.15 -10.28
C ALA A 147 20.25 2.10 -11.06
N SER A 148 20.02 1.03 -11.79
CA SER A 148 18.67 0.73 -12.32
C SER A 148 17.67 0.63 -11.18
N ARG A 149 16.49 1.22 -11.37
CA ARG A 149 15.47 1.33 -10.34
C ARG A 149 14.13 0.82 -10.83
N GLY A 150 13.39 0.21 -9.92
CA GLY A 150 11.97 -0.09 -10.11
C GLY A 150 11.14 0.83 -9.26
N THR A 151 10.21 1.55 -9.86
CA THR A 151 9.19 2.31 -9.13
C THR A 151 7.93 1.48 -9.05
N ILE A 152 7.47 1.23 -7.84
CA ILE A 152 6.18 0.62 -7.55
C ILE A 152 5.30 1.73 -7.00
N SER A 153 4.27 2.07 -7.73
CA SER A 153 3.25 3.04 -7.31
C SER A 153 1.87 2.42 -7.45
N GLY A 154 0.88 3.01 -6.82
CA GLY A 154 -0.47 2.50 -6.99
C GLY A 154 -1.51 3.26 -6.18
N THR A 155 -2.75 2.88 -6.43
CA THR A 155 -3.94 3.38 -5.75
C THR A 155 -4.42 2.36 -4.74
N CYS A 156 -4.69 2.82 -3.51
CA CYS A 156 -5.18 1.97 -2.44
C CYS A 156 -6.69 1.76 -2.58
N TYR A 157 -7.11 0.51 -2.66
CA TYR A 157 -8.51 0.12 -2.69
C TYR A 157 -8.96 -0.45 -1.35
N PRO A 158 -10.19 -0.18 -0.92
CA PRO A 158 -10.69 -0.71 0.32
C PRO A 158 -10.90 -2.23 0.23
N ALA A 159 -10.42 -2.94 1.26
CA ALA A 159 -10.72 -4.34 1.51
C ALA A 159 -11.01 -4.55 3.00
N TYR A 160 -11.41 -5.74 3.39
CA TYR A 160 -11.74 -6.04 4.77
C TYR A 160 -10.48 -6.47 5.52
N VAL A 161 -10.19 -5.77 6.62
CA VAL A 161 -9.11 -6.11 7.55
C VAL A 161 -9.72 -6.57 8.86
N LYS A 162 -9.47 -7.82 9.22
CA LYS A 162 -9.97 -8.42 10.46
C LYS A 162 -8.84 -8.52 11.47
N VAL A 163 -9.08 -7.99 12.66
CA VAL A 163 -8.17 -8.04 13.81
C VAL A 163 -8.94 -8.60 15.01
N GLY A 164 -8.61 -9.81 15.41
CA GLY A 164 -9.39 -10.54 16.41
C GLY A 164 -10.83 -10.78 15.94
N GLN A 165 -11.81 -10.28 16.70
CA GLN A 165 -13.22 -10.40 16.34
C GLN A 165 -13.78 -9.20 15.55
N LYS A 166 -12.97 -8.17 15.33
CA LYS A 166 -13.40 -6.95 14.65
C LYS A 166 -12.94 -6.95 13.19
N GLU A 167 -13.84 -6.61 12.30
CA GLU A 167 -13.57 -6.48 10.87
C GLU A 167 -13.95 -5.07 10.40
N HIS A 168 -13.07 -4.44 9.64
CA HIS A 168 -13.29 -3.11 9.09
C HIS A 168 -12.95 -3.09 7.61
N LYS A 169 -13.80 -2.45 6.81
CA LYS A 169 -13.50 -2.15 5.41
C LYS A 169 -12.67 -0.87 5.37
N THR A 170 -11.44 -0.95 4.87
CA THR A 170 -10.48 0.15 4.83
C THR A 170 -9.49 -0.02 3.69
N ASP A 171 -8.91 1.05 3.23
CA ASP A 171 -7.83 1.08 2.25
C ASP A 171 -6.44 1.17 2.90
N MET A 172 -6.38 1.54 4.20
CA MET A 172 -5.17 1.55 5.01
C MET A 172 -5.51 1.21 6.47
N ALA A 173 -4.69 0.39 7.11
CA ALA A 173 -4.81 0.05 8.52
C ALA A 173 -3.48 0.14 9.24
N ILE A 174 -3.51 0.54 10.50
CA ILE A 174 -2.37 0.43 11.42
C ILE A 174 -2.69 -0.68 12.41
N ILE A 175 -1.93 -1.76 12.34
CA ILE A 175 -2.11 -2.93 13.18
C ILE A 175 -1.11 -2.88 14.34
N GLY A 176 -1.61 -2.86 15.56
CA GLY A 176 -0.78 -2.86 16.75
C GLY A 176 0.04 -4.15 16.88
N SER A 177 1.18 -4.04 17.54
CA SER A 177 2.18 -5.11 17.69
C SER A 177 1.62 -6.42 18.25
N THR A 178 0.62 -6.37 19.11
CA THR A 178 -0.03 -7.57 19.69
C THR A 178 -0.83 -8.38 18.68
N ASN A 179 -1.26 -7.74 17.59
CA ASN A 179 -2.11 -8.33 16.55
C ASN A 179 -1.39 -8.46 15.20
N ALA A 180 -0.14 -7.99 15.10
CA ALA A 180 0.61 -7.97 13.85
C ALA A 180 0.79 -9.35 13.19
N SER A 181 0.76 -10.42 13.97
CA SER A 181 0.85 -11.81 13.48
C SER A 181 -0.50 -12.51 13.33
N SER A 182 -1.60 -11.87 13.68
CA SER A 182 -2.93 -12.51 13.77
C SER A 182 -4.05 -11.77 13.04
N TYR A 183 -3.73 -10.79 12.21
CA TYR A 183 -4.71 -10.15 11.35
C TYR A 183 -4.89 -10.91 10.04
N SER A 184 -6.03 -10.71 9.39
CA SER A 184 -6.29 -11.22 8.03
C SER A 184 -6.89 -10.16 7.13
N VAL A 185 -6.71 -10.33 5.82
CA VAL A 185 -7.25 -9.45 4.78
C VAL A 185 -8.13 -10.28 3.85
N SER A 186 -9.30 -9.75 3.49
CA SER A 186 -10.19 -10.35 2.51
C SER A 186 -10.88 -9.28 1.67
N THR A 187 -11.32 -9.62 0.48
CA THR A 187 -12.08 -8.72 -0.41
C THR A 187 -13.58 -8.77 -0.16
N SER A 188 -14.05 -9.79 0.58
CA SER A 188 -15.45 -9.96 0.98
C SER A 188 -15.55 -9.98 2.49
N PRO A 189 -16.68 -9.52 3.08
CA PRO A 189 -16.87 -9.60 4.52
C PRO A 189 -16.89 -11.06 4.98
N THR A 190 -16.31 -11.31 6.15
CA THR A 190 -16.41 -12.62 6.78
C THR A 190 -17.87 -12.82 7.23
N VAL A 191 -18.57 -13.76 6.60
CA VAL A 191 -19.93 -14.11 7.04
C VAL A 191 -19.80 -14.65 8.45
N GLY A 192 -20.38 -13.92 9.42
CA GLY A 192 -20.40 -14.36 10.80
C GLY A 192 -21.13 -15.71 10.91
N SER A 193 -20.42 -16.70 11.40
CA SER A 193 -20.98 -17.98 11.83
C SER A 193 -21.55 -17.86 13.24
#